data_f15d91ff7dfe0f7506af0ff6dcb61823
#
_entry.id   f15d91ff7dfe0f7506af0ff6dcb61823
#
_cell.length_a   1.000
_cell.length_b   1.000
_cell.length_c   1.000
_cell.angle_alpha   90.00
_cell.angle_beta   90.00
_cell.angle_gamma   90.00
#
_symmetry.space_group_name_H-M   'P 1'
#
loop_
_entity.id
_entity.type
_entity.pdbx_description
1 polymer ?
#
loop_
_entity_poly.entity_id
_entity_poly.type
_entity_poly.pdbx_seq_one_letter_code
_entity_poly.pdbx_strand_id
1 'polypeptide(L)'
;MKALVAIDDSEGSLYALQWVLDNLFNTGESPSPNQSGTLVLLHVQQLFQHFIYPSGPVVYATTAMVDTMKKALEENSARVIARAIELIYKSRPCVQVKLESLIVHGDPKEMICEVADKIQPDVVVVGSRGLGKIKRAFLGSVSDYCAHHVHCPVLIVKPPK
;
A
#
# COMPACT_ATOMS: atom_id res chain seq x y z
N MET A 1 -0.91 -19.08 1.56
CA MET A 1 -0.23 -17.98 0.84
C MET A 1 -0.41 -16.68 1.62
N LYS A 2 0.67 -15.91 1.80
CA LYS A 2 0.67 -14.58 2.43
C LYS A 2 1.03 -13.52 1.38
N ALA A 3 0.11 -12.64 1.03
CA ALA A 3 0.35 -11.54 0.11
C ALA A 3 0.44 -10.20 0.87
N LEU A 4 1.49 -9.42 0.62
CA LEU A 4 1.64 -8.05 1.10
C LEU A 4 1.25 -7.09 -0.03
N VAL A 5 0.20 -6.32 0.16
CA VAL A 5 -0.30 -5.34 -0.82
C VAL A 5 -0.05 -3.93 -0.31
N ALA A 6 0.80 -3.19 -1.01
CA ALA A 6 1.03 -1.78 -0.69
C ALA A 6 -0.09 -0.91 -1.27
N ILE A 7 -0.73 -0.13 -0.42
CA ILE A 7 -1.86 0.74 -0.78
C ILE A 7 -1.60 2.20 -0.41
N ASP A 8 -2.04 3.07 -1.29
CA ASP A 8 -2.09 4.51 -1.11
C ASP A 8 -3.46 5.04 -1.59
N ASP A 9 -3.67 6.34 -1.64
CA ASP A 9 -4.93 6.95 -2.10
C ASP A 9 -5.08 6.94 -3.64
N SER A 10 -4.22 6.21 -4.38
CA SER A 10 -4.30 6.12 -5.84
C SER A 10 -5.26 5.01 -6.30
N GLU A 11 -5.90 5.24 -7.45
CA GLU A 11 -6.69 4.19 -8.11
C GLU A 11 -5.83 2.99 -8.53
N GLY A 12 -4.54 3.20 -8.79
CA GLY A 12 -3.60 2.15 -9.17
C GLY A 12 -3.37 1.12 -8.08
N SER A 13 -3.23 1.55 -6.83
CA SER A 13 -3.05 0.65 -5.69
C SER A 13 -4.34 -0.10 -5.34
N LEU A 14 -5.50 0.56 -5.44
CA LEU A 14 -6.79 -0.10 -5.24
C LEU A 14 -7.10 -1.12 -6.34
N TYR A 15 -6.73 -0.80 -7.59
CA TYR A 15 -6.84 -1.75 -8.68
C TYR A 15 -5.93 -2.97 -8.46
N ALA A 16 -4.72 -2.76 -7.94
CA ALA A 16 -3.81 -3.85 -7.59
C ALA A 16 -4.40 -4.75 -6.50
N LEU A 17 -5.03 -4.16 -5.48
CA LEU A 17 -5.75 -4.90 -4.45
C LEU A 17 -6.91 -5.74 -5.04
N GLN A 18 -7.73 -5.12 -5.90
CA GLN A 18 -8.83 -5.83 -6.58
C GLN A 18 -8.30 -7.02 -7.39
N TRP A 19 -7.22 -6.79 -8.15
CA TRP A 19 -6.59 -7.83 -8.95
C TRP A 19 -6.11 -9.02 -8.09
N VAL A 20 -5.52 -8.74 -6.94
CA VAL A 20 -5.09 -9.76 -5.96
C VAL A 20 -6.27 -10.59 -5.47
N LEU A 21 -7.38 -9.96 -5.12
CA LEU A 21 -8.59 -10.63 -4.67
C LEU A 21 -9.16 -11.55 -5.76
N ASP A 22 -9.12 -11.10 -7.01
CA ASP A 22 -9.72 -11.82 -8.14
C ASP A 22 -8.85 -12.97 -8.64
N ASN A 23 -7.53 -12.88 -8.52
CA ASN A 23 -6.61 -13.83 -9.15
C ASN A 23 -5.82 -14.68 -8.16
N LEU A 24 -5.52 -14.19 -6.96
CA LEU A 24 -4.71 -14.93 -5.98
C LEU A 24 -5.55 -15.56 -4.87
N PHE A 25 -6.70 -14.98 -4.55
CA PHE A 25 -7.58 -15.46 -3.49
C PHE A 25 -8.92 -15.99 -4.01
N ASN A 26 -9.10 -16.02 -5.33
CA ASN A 26 -10.28 -16.58 -5.95
C ASN A 26 -10.04 -18.06 -6.32
N THR A 27 -9.99 -18.92 -5.32
CA THR A 27 -10.05 -20.36 -5.59
C THR A 27 -11.53 -20.74 -5.71
N GLY A 28 -11.98 -21.03 -6.94
CA GLY A 28 -13.37 -21.42 -7.24
C GLY A 28 -13.81 -22.75 -6.63
N GLU A 29 -12.97 -23.40 -5.83
CA GLU A 29 -13.28 -24.61 -5.08
C GLU A 29 -13.53 -24.23 -3.63
N SER A 30 -14.46 -24.93 -3.00
CA SER A 30 -14.74 -24.79 -1.56
C SER A 30 -13.44 -24.87 -0.77
N PRO A 31 -13.05 -23.84 -0.04
CA PRO A 31 -11.76 -23.84 0.65
C PRO A 31 -11.73 -24.99 1.65
N SER A 32 -10.76 -25.88 1.51
CA SER A 32 -10.47 -26.84 2.54
C SER A 32 -10.07 -26.07 3.82
N PRO A 33 -10.49 -26.49 5.02
CA PRO A 33 -10.34 -25.73 6.26
C PRO A 33 -8.90 -25.33 6.62
N ASN A 34 -7.91 -25.81 5.88
CA ASN A 34 -6.48 -25.55 6.11
C ASN A 34 -5.82 -24.63 5.07
N GLN A 35 -6.56 -24.01 4.14
CA GLN A 35 -6.01 -23.13 3.08
C GLN A 35 -6.41 -21.66 3.21
N SER A 36 -6.57 -21.14 4.43
CA SER A 36 -6.78 -19.71 4.63
C SER A 36 -5.52 -18.92 4.28
N GLY A 37 -5.58 -18.11 3.20
CA GLY A 37 -4.52 -17.17 2.87
C GLY A 37 -4.50 -15.98 3.82
N THR A 38 -3.38 -15.27 3.90
CA THR A 38 -3.25 -14.02 4.64
C THR A 38 -3.04 -12.86 3.67
N LEU A 39 -3.89 -11.87 3.74
CA LEU A 39 -3.76 -10.62 3.02
C LEU A 39 -3.33 -9.52 3.98
N VAL A 40 -2.13 -8.98 3.77
CA VAL A 40 -1.59 -7.87 4.55
C VAL A 40 -1.68 -6.60 3.73
N LEU A 41 -2.50 -5.64 4.19
CA LEU A 41 -2.57 -4.30 3.63
C LEU A 41 -1.48 -3.45 4.28
N LEU A 42 -0.58 -2.89 3.50
CA LEU A 42 0.46 -1.97 3.98
C LEU A 42 0.19 -0.57 3.46
N HIS A 43 0.00 0.37 4.36
CA HIS A 43 0.00 1.80 4.05
C HIS A 43 1.22 2.46 4.66
N VAL A 44 1.99 3.20 3.85
CA VAL A 44 3.13 3.97 4.32
C VAL A 44 2.76 5.44 4.39
N GLN A 45 2.70 5.96 5.60
CA GLN A 45 2.47 7.36 5.87
C GLN A 45 3.78 8.13 5.70
N GLN A 46 3.85 8.95 4.66
CA GLN A 46 5.02 9.81 4.44
C GLN A 46 5.06 10.91 5.50
N LEU A 47 6.20 11.02 6.18
CA LEU A 47 6.47 12.17 7.04
C LEU A 47 6.75 13.39 6.17
N PHE A 48 6.26 14.55 6.59
CA PHE A 48 6.47 15.83 5.90
C PHE A 48 7.95 16.26 5.94
N GLN A 49 8.84 15.56 5.22
CA GLN A 49 10.23 16.01 5.07
C GLN A 49 10.40 17.16 4.05
N HIS A 50 9.34 17.54 3.31
CA HIS A 50 9.48 18.46 2.17
C HIS A 50 8.98 19.88 2.38
N PHE A 51 8.70 20.30 3.63
CA PHE A 51 8.34 21.70 3.90
C PHE A 51 9.49 22.56 4.44
N ILE A 52 10.73 22.09 4.35
CA ILE A 52 11.89 22.97 4.55
C ILE A 52 12.20 23.57 3.18
N TYR A 53 11.63 24.73 2.90
CA TYR A 53 12.02 25.55 1.75
C TYR A 53 13.46 26.05 1.97
N PRO A 54 14.44 25.75 1.08
CA PRO A 54 15.83 26.13 1.26
C PRO A 54 16.10 27.64 1.13
N SER A 55 15.09 28.47 0.83
CA SER A 55 15.28 29.88 0.49
C SER A 55 14.20 30.83 1.01
N GLY A 56 13.51 30.47 2.11
CA GLY A 56 12.51 31.34 2.73
C GLY A 56 12.80 31.59 4.22
N PRO A 57 12.15 32.59 4.87
CA PRO A 57 12.25 32.78 6.29
C PRO A 57 11.85 31.47 7.00
N VAL A 58 12.67 31.04 7.97
CA VAL A 58 12.39 29.83 8.77
C VAL A 58 11.09 30.06 9.53
N VAL A 59 10.00 29.50 8.99
CA VAL A 59 8.70 29.51 9.68
C VAL A 59 8.78 28.37 10.71
N TYR A 60 8.95 28.72 11.96
CA TYR A 60 8.84 27.76 13.07
C TYR A 60 7.39 27.28 13.12
N ALA A 61 7.17 26.00 12.77
CA ALA A 61 5.86 25.39 12.95
C ALA A 61 5.52 25.40 14.46
N THR A 62 4.39 25.99 14.82
CA THR A 62 3.94 25.95 16.22
C THR A 62 3.53 24.52 16.57
N THR A 63 3.61 24.16 17.84
CA THR A 63 3.16 22.83 18.34
C THR A 63 1.75 22.50 17.84
N ALA A 64 0.84 23.48 17.87
CA ALA A 64 -0.55 23.32 17.39
C ALA A 64 -0.61 23.00 15.89
N MET A 65 0.26 23.57 15.06
CA MET A 65 0.32 23.24 13.62
C MET A 65 0.83 21.82 13.41
N VAL A 66 1.85 21.40 14.16
CA VAL A 66 2.40 20.04 14.09
C VAL A 66 1.35 19.01 14.50
N ASP A 67 0.60 19.28 15.58
CA ASP A 67 -0.47 18.39 16.06
C ASP A 67 -1.62 18.29 15.06
N THR A 68 -2.01 19.41 14.46
CA THR A 68 -3.04 19.43 13.40
C THR A 68 -2.60 18.62 12.18
N MET A 69 -1.34 18.75 11.78
CA MET A 69 -0.77 17.99 10.67
C MET A 69 -0.72 16.48 10.96
N LYS A 70 -0.28 16.09 12.14
CA LYS A 70 -0.29 14.69 12.56
C LYS A 70 -1.67 14.09 12.50
N LYS A 71 -2.67 14.78 13.07
CA LYS A 71 -4.06 14.34 13.04
C LYS A 71 -4.58 14.18 11.61
N ALA A 72 -4.31 15.12 10.73
CA ALA A 72 -4.70 15.04 9.32
C ALA A 72 -4.05 13.84 8.60
N LEU A 73 -2.79 13.52 8.91
CA LEU A 73 -2.10 12.34 8.37
C LEU A 73 -2.69 11.03 8.88
N GLU A 74 -2.99 10.94 10.17
CA GLU A 74 -3.64 9.78 10.78
C GLU A 74 -5.03 9.55 10.18
N GLU A 75 -5.82 10.60 10.04
CA GLU A 75 -7.14 10.56 9.40
C GLU A 75 -7.05 10.11 7.92
N ASN A 76 -6.04 10.59 7.20
CA ASN A 76 -5.80 10.15 5.84
C ASN A 76 -5.45 8.67 5.75
N SER A 77 -4.55 8.21 6.61
CA SER A 77 -4.13 6.79 6.66
C SER A 77 -5.31 5.89 7.02
N ALA A 78 -6.13 6.28 7.99
CA ALA A 78 -7.34 5.56 8.35
C ALA A 78 -8.33 5.48 7.17
N ARG A 79 -8.50 6.56 6.41
CA ARG A 79 -9.37 6.60 5.23
C ARG A 79 -8.86 5.67 4.10
N VAL A 80 -7.55 5.64 3.85
CA VAL A 80 -6.96 4.74 2.83
C VAL A 80 -7.21 3.28 3.20
N ILE A 81 -6.96 2.90 4.44
CA ILE A 81 -7.23 1.54 4.93
C ILE A 81 -8.73 1.22 4.87
N ALA A 82 -9.60 2.13 5.34
CA ALA A 82 -11.05 1.92 5.32
C ALA A 82 -11.57 1.70 3.89
N ARG A 83 -11.09 2.48 2.92
CA ARG A 83 -11.44 2.34 1.50
C ARG A 83 -11.01 0.97 0.94
N ALA A 84 -9.82 0.51 1.29
CA ALA A 84 -9.34 -0.81 0.90
C ALA A 84 -10.18 -1.94 1.51
N ILE A 85 -10.51 -1.84 2.79
CA ILE A 85 -11.37 -2.80 3.48
C ILE A 85 -12.78 -2.81 2.87
N GLU A 86 -13.35 -1.67 2.58
CA GLU A 86 -14.65 -1.55 1.90
C GLU A 86 -14.64 -2.25 0.54
N LEU A 87 -13.58 -2.06 -0.24
CA LEU A 87 -13.40 -2.74 -1.53
C LEU A 87 -13.36 -4.26 -1.36
N ILE A 88 -12.65 -4.78 -0.36
CA ILE A 88 -12.58 -6.23 -0.08
C ILE A 88 -13.99 -6.78 0.21
N TYR A 89 -14.75 -6.14 1.10
CA TYR A 89 -16.07 -6.61 1.48
C TYR A 89 -17.10 -6.52 0.33
N LYS A 90 -17.01 -5.47 -0.50
CA LYS A 90 -17.88 -5.32 -1.68
C LYS A 90 -17.57 -6.34 -2.76
N SER A 91 -16.29 -6.60 -3.02
CA SER A 91 -15.86 -7.50 -4.09
C SER A 91 -16.08 -8.97 -3.74
N ARG A 92 -15.92 -9.33 -2.48
CA ARG A 92 -15.89 -10.71 -2.01
C ARG A 92 -16.45 -10.87 -0.59
N PRO A 93 -17.78 -10.87 -0.40
CA PRO A 93 -18.37 -11.02 0.94
C PRO A 93 -18.07 -12.38 1.61
N CYS A 94 -17.61 -13.37 0.83
CA CYS A 94 -17.34 -14.74 1.30
C CYS A 94 -15.86 -15.15 1.26
N VAL A 95 -14.91 -14.21 1.06
CA VAL A 95 -13.48 -14.56 1.07
C VAL A 95 -13.04 -14.92 2.48
N GLN A 96 -12.65 -16.19 2.67
CA GLN A 96 -12.01 -16.66 3.90
C GLN A 96 -10.51 -16.36 3.88
N VAL A 97 -10.17 -15.07 3.99
CA VAL A 97 -8.78 -14.60 4.05
C VAL A 97 -8.57 -13.93 5.39
N LYS A 98 -7.47 -14.28 6.07
CA LYS A 98 -7.03 -13.51 7.24
C LYS A 98 -6.56 -12.15 6.76
N LEU A 99 -7.28 -11.09 7.12
CA LEU A 99 -6.94 -9.71 6.79
C LEU A 99 -6.12 -9.09 7.93
N GLU A 100 -4.97 -8.55 7.57
CA GLU A 100 -4.13 -7.76 8.47
C GLU A 100 -3.89 -6.38 7.83
N SER A 101 -3.79 -5.33 8.65
CA SER A 101 -3.46 -3.98 8.17
C SER A 101 -2.30 -3.41 8.97
N LEU A 102 -1.35 -2.82 8.26
CA LEU A 102 -0.16 -2.18 8.82
C LEU A 102 -0.08 -0.73 8.31
N ILE A 103 0.11 0.20 9.24
CA ILE A 103 0.45 1.59 8.92
C ILE A 103 1.85 1.83 9.47
N VAL A 104 2.79 2.19 8.60
CA VAL A 104 4.16 2.52 8.96
C VAL A 104 4.52 3.91 8.48
N HIS A 105 5.57 4.52 9.05
CA HIS A 105 5.97 5.88 8.74
C HIS A 105 7.34 5.88 8.07
N GLY A 106 7.48 6.63 6.98
CA GLY A 106 8.76 6.77 6.29
C GLY A 106 8.64 6.96 4.78
N ASP A 107 9.71 6.64 4.07
CA ASP A 107 9.70 6.61 2.60
C ASP A 107 9.04 5.30 2.11
N PRO A 108 7.99 5.36 1.29
CA PRO A 108 7.28 4.16 0.85
C PRO A 108 8.15 3.08 0.24
N LYS A 109 9.12 3.45 -0.58
CA LYS A 109 10.00 2.47 -1.24
C LYS A 109 10.86 1.69 -0.24
N GLU A 110 11.38 2.37 0.80
CA GLU A 110 12.21 1.74 1.83
C GLU A 110 11.35 0.93 2.79
N MET A 111 10.24 1.51 3.26
CA MET A 111 9.35 0.87 4.24
C MET A 111 8.68 -0.40 3.70
N ILE A 112 8.32 -0.43 2.42
CA ILE A 112 7.75 -1.65 1.80
C ILE A 112 8.79 -2.79 1.84
N CYS A 113 10.04 -2.52 1.48
CA CYS A 113 11.11 -3.52 1.53
C CYS A 113 11.38 -3.98 2.96
N GLU A 114 11.48 -3.04 3.91
CA GLU A 114 11.71 -3.37 5.33
C GLU A 114 10.59 -4.24 5.93
N VAL A 115 9.34 -3.90 5.64
CA VAL A 115 8.19 -4.69 6.09
C VAL A 115 8.18 -6.06 5.41
N ALA A 116 8.48 -6.15 4.12
CA ALA A 116 8.58 -7.42 3.41
C ALA A 116 9.64 -8.33 4.03
N ASP A 117 10.80 -7.78 4.37
CA ASP A 117 11.86 -8.54 5.04
C ASP A 117 11.47 -9.02 6.45
N LYS A 118 10.67 -8.24 7.18
CA LYS A 118 10.20 -8.61 8.53
C LYS A 118 9.13 -9.69 8.51
N ILE A 119 8.14 -9.58 7.61
CA ILE A 119 6.99 -10.49 7.63
C ILE A 119 7.12 -11.67 6.68
N GLN A 120 8.13 -11.66 5.78
CA GLN A 120 8.43 -12.72 4.81
C GLN A 120 7.15 -13.16 4.05
N PRO A 121 6.56 -12.29 3.21
CA PRO A 121 5.39 -12.67 2.42
C PRO A 121 5.81 -13.57 1.24
N ASP A 122 4.88 -14.34 0.72
CA ASP A 122 5.08 -15.13 -0.50
C ASP A 122 5.16 -14.23 -1.75
N VAL A 123 4.52 -13.06 -1.69
CA VAL A 123 4.53 -12.07 -2.78
C VAL A 123 4.27 -10.66 -2.23
N VAL A 124 5.02 -9.69 -2.76
CA VAL A 124 4.72 -8.26 -2.59
C VAL A 124 3.98 -7.75 -3.82
N VAL A 125 2.89 -7.04 -3.62
CA VAL A 125 2.06 -6.49 -4.70
C VAL A 125 2.00 -4.98 -4.60
N VAL A 126 2.33 -4.32 -5.71
CA VAL A 126 2.31 -2.86 -5.82
C VAL A 126 1.58 -2.44 -7.10
N GLY A 127 0.91 -1.31 -7.07
CA GLY A 127 0.43 -0.67 -8.29
C GLY A 127 1.60 -0.23 -9.17
N SER A 128 1.45 -0.28 -10.48
CA SER A 128 2.51 0.17 -11.40
C SER A 128 2.81 1.67 -11.29
N ARG A 129 1.88 2.44 -10.69
CA ARG A 129 1.99 3.88 -10.41
C ARG A 129 1.16 4.22 -9.17
N GLY A 130 1.62 5.23 -8.43
CA GLY A 130 0.90 5.84 -7.33
C GLY A 130 0.28 7.19 -7.73
N LEU A 131 0.30 8.14 -6.80
CA LEU A 131 -0.30 9.48 -6.93
C LEU A 131 0.36 10.40 -8.00
N GLY A 132 1.51 10.01 -8.57
CA GLY A 132 2.24 10.80 -9.56
C GLY A 132 1.56 10.84 -10.93
N LYS A 133 1.36 12.06 -11.49
CA LYS A 133 0.64 12.30 -12.75
C LYS A 133 1.46 12.06 -14.03
N ILE A 134 2.61 11.43 -13.99
CA ILE A 134 3.48 11.27 -15.16
C ILE A 134 2.93 10.18 -16.09
N LYS A 135 2.38 10.61 -17.22
CA LYS A 135 1.72 9.76 -18.25
C LYS A 135 2.67 8.94 -19.13
N ARG A 136 3.95 8.79 -18.81
CA ARG A 136 4.91 8.06 -19.66
C ARG A 136 5.00 6.58 -19.27
N ALA A 137 5.49 5.76 -20.21
CA ALA A 137 5.48 4.29 -20.19
C ALA A 137 6.36 3.62 -19.09
N PHE A 138 6.85 4.36 -18.12
CA PHE A 138 7.75 3.88 -17.09
C PHE A 138 7.01 3.49 -15.82
N LEU A 139 7.60 2.57 -15.05
CA LEU A 139 7.16 2.21 -13.70
C LEU A 139 7.23 3.44 -12.78
N GLY A 140 6.42 3.43 -11.73
CA GLY A 140 6.52 4.42 -10.67
C GLY A 140 7.79 4.16 -9.84
N SER A 141 8.32 5.21 -9.19
CA SER A 141 9.57 5.10 -8.40
C SER A 141 9.49 4.04 -7.29
N VAL A 142 8.33 3.87 -6.66
CA VAL A 142 8.12 2.85 -5.62
C VAL A 142 8.12 1.44 -6.22
N SER A 143 7.35 1.21 -7.29
CA SER A 143 7.28 -0.10 -7.93
C SER A 143 8.60 -0.52 -8.56
N ASP A 144 9.33 0.42 -9.15
CA ASP A 144 10.68 0.19 -9.69
C ASP A 144 11.67 -0.18 -8.59
N TYR A 145 11.69 0.58 -7.50
CA TYR A 145 12.55 0.31 -6.36
C TYR A 145 12.26 -1.05 -5.72
N CYS A 146 10.99 -1.38 -5.49
CA CYS A 146 10.60 -2.68 -4.93
C CYS A 146 11.03 -3.84 -5.84
N ALA A 147 10.93 -3.69 -7.17
CA ALA A 147 11.36 -4.72 -8.11
C ALA A 147 12.86 -5.06 -8.00
N HIS A 148 13.68 -4.12 -7.53
CA HIS A 148 15.12 -4.31 -7.39
C HIS A 148 15.58 -4.69 -5.98
N HIS A 149 14.80 -4.37 -4.93
CA HIS A 149 15.27 -4.46 -3.54
C HIS A 149 14.50 -5.44 -2.67
N VAL A 150 13.29 -5.86 -3.06
CA VAL A 150 12.53 -6.86 -2.31
C VAL A 150 13.08 -8.26 -2.57
N HIS A 151 13.28 -9.05 -1.52
CA HIS A 151 13.88 -10.40 -1.61
C HIS A 151 12.88 -11.53 -1.91
N CYS A 152 11.60 -11.23 -2.12
CA CYS A 152 10.59 -12.19 -2.57
C CYS A 152 9.99 -11.75 -3.91
N PRO A 153 9.17 -12.58 -4.58
CA PRO A 153 8.48 -12.20 -5.80
C PRO A 153 7.71 -10.88 -5.66
N VAL A 154 7.86 -9.98 -6.65
CA VAL A 154 7.16 -8.70 -6.71
C VAL A 154 6.20 -8.71 -7.90
N LEU A 155 4.94 -8.48 -7.63
CA LEU A 155 3.89 -8.35 -8.64
C LEU A 155 3.54 -6.87 -8.83
N ILE A 156 3.81 -6.35 -10.02
CA ILE A 156 3.48 -4.97 -10.38
C ILE A 156 2.21 -4.98 -11.22
N VAL A 157 1.11 -4.53 -10.65
CA VAL A 157 -0.20 -4.53 -11.30
C VAL A 157 -0.43 -3.22 -12.02
N LYS A 158 -0.80 -3.34 -13.29
CA LYS A 158 -1.09 -2.19 -14.17
C LYS A 158 -2.58 -2.19 -14.53
N PRO A 159 -3.31 -1.10 -14.27
CA PRO A 159 -4.67 -0.97 -14.75
C PRO A 159 -4.75 -1.10 -16.28
N PRO A 160 -5.81 -1.68 -16.84
CA PRO A 160 -6.04 -1.66 -18.28
C PRO A 160 -6.11 -0.21 -18.78
N LYS A 161 -5.80 -0.02 -20.06
CA LYS A 161 -5.91 1.30 -20.72
C LYS A 161 -7.36 1.65 -20.98
#